data_26d562865ca85097a7c35e6a29290530
#
_entry.id   26d562865ca85097a7c35e6a29290530
#
_cell.length_a   1.000
_cell.length_b   1.000
_cell.length_c   1.000
_cell.angle_alpha   90.00
_cell.angle_beta   90.00
_cell.angle_gamma   90.00
#
_symmetry.space_group_name_H-M   'P 1'
#
loop_
_entity.id
_entity.type
_entity.pdbx_description
1 polymer ?
#
loop_
_entity_poly.entity_id
_entity_poly.type
_entity_poly.pdbx_seq_one_letter_code
_entity_poly.pdbx_strand_id
1 'polypeptide(L)'
;ARSIDPRSGRSVLHGRKTTALTWAFERKAWLICRYGGRWWDPDYYRTYLEAAGEPPGYRSVQAEVTRALAQPGDFLDVAANDPLRRRKCAGMARDSRSDSSPAFVVRDGNYVSARWPGDTHSFAQAFIQLLG
;
A
#
# COMPACT_ATOMS: atom_id res chain seq x y z
N ALA A 1 -4.20 7.37 6.94
CA ALA A 1 -3.16 8.30 7.39
C ALA A 1 -3.75 9.57 8.00
N ARG A 2 -4.88 10.06 7.48
CA ARG A 2 -5.51 11.34 7.90
C ARG A 2 -6.34 11.27 9.18
N SER A 3 -6.72 10.06 9.63
CA SER A 3 -7.44 9.89 10.91
C SER A 3 -6.49 10.16 12.07
N ILE A 4 -6.92 11.05 12.96
CA ILE A 4 -6.12 11.50 14.10
C ILE A 4 -6.75 10.93 15.39
N ASP A 5 -5.92 10.33 16.21
CA ASP A 5 -6.31 9.93 17.56
C ASP A 5 -6.48 11.19 18.43
N PRO A 6 -7.68 11.46 18.95
CA PRO A 6 -7.96 12.67 19.73
C PRO A 6 -7.16 12.78 21.02
N ARG A 7 -6.65 11.65 21.55
CA ARG A 7 -5.88 11.64 22.79
C ARG A 7 -4.42 12.04 22.57
N SER A 8 -3.83 11.60 21.47
CA SER A 8 -2.41 11.85 21.17
C SER A 8 -2.19 12.98 20.17
N GLY A 9 -3.22 13.42 19.44
CA GLY A 9 -3.12 14.38 18.34
C GLY A 9 -2.30 13.87 17.14
N ARG A 10 -2.01 12.57 17.09
CA ARG A 10 -1.22 11.92 16.04
C ARG A 10 -2.10 11.03 15.17
N SER A 11 -1.59 10.67 13.99
CA SER A 11 -2.26 9.67 13.15
C SER A 11 -2.49 8.37 13.92
N VAL A 12 -3.62 7.71 13.68
CA VAL A 12 -3.91 6.36 14.22
C VAL A 12 -2.89 5.30 13.78
N LEU A 13 -2.08 5.61 12.75
CA LEU A 13 -0.99 4.76 12.27
C LEU A 13 0.33 5.02 12.99
N HIS A 14 0.43 6.08 13.78
CA HIS A 14 1.67 6.42 14.48
C HIS A 14 2.07 5.31 15.47
N GLY A 15 3.27 4.78 15.29
CA GLY A 15 3.77 3.66 16.09
C GLY A 15 3.27 2.27 15.64
N ARG A 16 2.62 2.18 14.46
CA ARG A 16 2.21 0.92 13.86
C ARG A 16 3.12 0.54 12.70
N LYS A 17 3.45 -0.73 12.59
CA LYS A 17 4.00 -1.30 11.36
C LYS A 17 2.86 -1.50 10.36
N THR A 18 3.04 -1.02 9.15
CA THR A 18 1.98 -1.04 8.13
C THR A 18 2.54 -1.24 6.73
N THR A 19 1.66 -1.60 5.83
CA THR A 19 1.87 -1.53 4.39
C THR A 19 0.66 -0.85 3.73
N ALA A 20 0.86 -0.33 2.54
CA ALA A 20 -0.20 0.25 1.72
C ALA A 20 0.19 0.16 0.25
N LEU A 21 -0.62 0.71 -0.65
CA LEU A 21 -0.29 0.80 -2.06
C LEU A 21 1.08 1.46 -2.24
N THR A 22 2.03 0.71 -2.77
CA THR A 22 3.38 1.22 -2.97
C THR A 22 3.44 2.18 -4.15
N TRP A 23 4.35 3.16 -4.10
CA TRP A 23 4.58 4.06 -5.23
C TRP A 23 4.87 3.33 -6.54
N ALA A 24 5.61 2.22 -6.46
CA ALA A 24 5.88 1.39 -7.63
C ALA A 24 4.61 0.86 -8.30
N PHE A 25 3.63 0.43 -7.52
CA PHE A 25 2.33 -0.04 -8.06
C PHE A 25 1.48 1.12 -8.56
N GLU A 26 1.37 2.18 -7.77
CA GLU A 26 0.59 3.37 -8.13
C GLU A 26 1.11 3.99 -9.43
N ARG A 27 2.43 4.19 -9.55
CA ARG A 27 3.06 4.70 -10.75
C ARG A 27 2.84 3.81 -11.97
N LYS A 28 2.96 2.50 -11.80
CA LYS A 28 2.73 1.53 -12.88
C LYS A 28 1.29 1.58 -13.37
N ALA A 29 0.32 1.55 -12.47
CA ALA A 29 -1.09 1.64 -12.80
C ALA A 29 -1.43 2.99 -13.47
N TRP A 30 -0.88 4.07 -12.95
CA TRP A 30 -1.02 5.40 -13.55
C TRP A 30 -0.48 5.46 -14.98
N LEU A 31 0.73 4.94 -15.24
CA LEU A 31 1.31 4.92 -16.60
C LEU A 31 0.50 4.05 -17.55
N ILE A 32 -0.01 2.90 -17.11
CA ILE A 32 -0.88 2.04 -17.91
C ILE A 32 -2.18 2.78 -18.26
N CYS A 33 -2.82 3.43 -17.30
CA CYS A 33 -4.02 4.22 -17.55
C CYS A 33 -3.74 5.38 -18.52
N ARG A 34 -2.67 6.11 -18.29
CA ARG A 34 -2.30 7.28 -19.09
C ARG A 34 -2.04 6.96 -20.57
N TYR A 35 -1.35 5.86 -20.85
CA TYR A 35 -0.89 5.55 -22.22
C TYR A 35 -1.66 4.41 -22.89
N GLY A 36 -2.34 3.55 -22.16
CA GLY A 36 -2.97 2.37 -22.74
C GLY A 36 -4.44 2.16 -22.40
N GLY A 37 -4.91 2.70 -21.27
CA GLY A 37 -6.26 2.43 -20.80
C GLY A 37 -7.21 3.62 -20.88
N ARG A 38 -6.77 4.78 -20.43
CA ARG A 38 -7.58 6.00 -20.31
C ARG A 38 -6.82 7.23 -20.77
N TRP A 39 -6.34 7.19 -21.98
CA TRP A 39 -5.57 8.28 -22.61
C TRP A 39 -6.33 9.63 -22.67
N TRP A 40 -7.67 9.59 -22.62
CA TRP A 40 -8.53 10.79 -22.55
C TRP A 40 -8.62 11.38 -21.13
N ASP A 41 -8.21 10.64 -20.12
CA ASP A 41 -8.14 11.05 -18.72
C ASP A 41 -6.79 10.58 -18.14
N PRO A 42 -5.70 11.27 -18.49
CA PRO A 42 -4.34 10.80 -18.24
C PRO A 42 -4.00 10.67 -16.76
N ASP A 43 -4.73 11.34 -15.90
CA ASP A 43 -4.49 11.35 -14.45
C ASP A 43 -5.56 10.59 -13.65
N TYR A 44 -6.42 9.83 -14.36
CA TYR A 44 -7.50 9.04 -13.75
C TYR A 44 -7.09 8.24 -12.52
N TYR A 45 -5.88 7.67 -12.52
CA TYR A 45 -5.41 6.84 -11.41
C TYR A 45 -4.79 7.66 -10.26
N ARG A 46 -4.45 8.90 -10.50
CA ARG A 46 -3.81 9.78 -9.51
C ARG A 46 -4.58 11.08 -9.35
N THR A 47 -5.37 11.14 -8.28
CA THR A 47 -6.15 12.33 -7.95
C THR A 47 -5.27 13.50 -7.48
N TYR A 48 -4.10 13.20 -6.88
CA TYR A 48 -3.18 14.21 -6.38
C TYR A 48 -1.81 14.04 -7.04
N LEU A 49 -1.54 14.92 -7.99
CA LEU A 49 -0.22 15.03 -8.61
C LEU A 49 0.70 15.90 -7.78
N GLU A 50 2.01 15.73 -7.97
CA GLU A 50 3.01 16.56 -7.35
C GLU A 50 2.86 18.02 -7.74
N ALA A 51 3.04 18.92 -6.77
CA ALA A 51 3.18 20.35 -7.03
C ALA A 51 4.59 20.68 -7.51
N ALA A 52 4.77 21.91 -7.99
CA ALA A 52 6.10 22.40 -8.39
C ALA A 52 7.10 22.29 -7.22
N GLY A 53 8.22 21.61 -7.46
CA GLY A 53 9.27 21.38 -6.47
C GLY A 53 9.10 20.12 -5.60
N GLU A 54 7.99 19.42 -5.69
CA GLU A 54 7.84 18.12 -5.01
C GLU A 54 8.48 16.99 -5.82
N PRO A 55 9.21 16.08 -5.18
CA PRO A 55 9.81 14.94 -5.88
C PRO A 55 8.73 13.93 -6.34
N PRO A 56 8.99 13.15 -7.41
CA PRO A 56 8.07 12.13 -7.90
C PRO A 56 7.64 11.16 -6.79
N GLY A 57 6.34 10.94 -6.66
CA GLY A 57 5.75 10.05 -5.65
C GLY A 57 5.54 10.71 -4.28
N TYR A 58 5.85 11.98 -4.11
CA TYR A 58 5.65 12.68 -2.83
C TYR A 58 4.19 12.65 -2.36
N ARG A 59 3.22 12.70 -3.30
CA ARG A 59 1.79 12.61 -3.01
C ARG A 59 1.19 11.22 -3.24
N SER A 60 2.04 10.19 -3.34
CA SER A 60 1.60 8.80 -3.40
C SER A 60 1.02 8.32 -2.08
N VAL A 61 0.20 7.27 -2.15
CA VAL A 61 -0.34 6.61 -0.95
C VAL A 61 0.79 6.17 -0.01
N GLN A 62 1.86 5.56 -0.56
CA GLN A 62 3.03 5.18 0.23
C GLN A 62 3.64 6.36 0.98
N ALA A 63 3.89 7.47 0.29
CA ALA A 63 4.53 8.63 0.91
C ALA A 63 3.63 9.29 1.96
N GLU A 64 2.32 9.37 1.72
CA GLU A 64 1.36 9.89 2.68
C GLU A 64 1.29 9.03 3.94
N VAL A 65 1.21 7.71 3.77
CA VAL A 65 1.21 6.77 4.90
C VAL A 65 2.52 6.85 5.68
N THR A 66 3.66 6.82 4.99
CA THR A 66 4.99 6.88 5.64
C THR A 66 5.15 8.13 6.49
N ARG A 67 4.66 9.31 6.04
CA ARG A 67 4.70 10.54 6.83
C ARG A 67 3.82 10.52 8.09
N ALA A 68 2.85 9.62 8.15
CA ALA A 68 1.95 9.45 9.30
C ALA A 68 2.51 8.48 10.36
N LEU A 69 3.56 7.72 10.04
CA LEU A 69 4.19 6.76 10.94
C LEU A 69 5.14 7.43 11.93
N ALA A 70 5.57 6.69 12.96
CA ALA A 70 6.57 7.16 13.92
C ALA A 70 7.95 7.27 13.26
N GLN A 71 8.27 6.35 12.36
CA GLN A 71 9.51 6.34 11.59
C GLN A 71 9.28 5.72 10.21
N PRO A 72 10.05 6.11 9.18
CA PRO A 72 9.86 5.59 7.82
C PRO A 72 10.00 4.07 7.71
N GLY A 73 10.83 3.44 8.56
CA GLY A 73 11.04 1.99 8.60
C GLY A 73 9.83 1.18 9.08
N ASP A 74 8.81 1.83 9.62
CA ASP A 74 7.55 1.18 9.97
C ASP A 74 6.64 0.93 8.76
N PHE A 75 6.95 1.54 7.61
CA PHE A 75 6.35 1.16 6.32
C PHE A 75 7.05 -0.07 5.78
N LEU A 76 6.33 -1.19 5.72
CA LEU A 76 6.86 -2.47 5.27
C LEU A 76 6.48 -2.74 3.82
N ASP A 77 7.43 -3.22 3.04
CA ASP A 77 7.23 -3.76 1.68
C ASP A 77 7.96 -5.08 1.55
N VAL A 78 7.74 -5.76 0.43
CA VAL A 78 8.36 -7.06 0.12
C VAL A 78 9.88 -6.92 0.15
N ALA A 79 10.52 -7.72 1.00
CA ALA A 79 11.97 -7.70 1.16
C ALA A 79 12.70 -7.94 -0.18
N ALA A 80 13.86 -7.30 -0.34
CA ALA A 80 14.65 -7.43 -1.57
C ALA A 80 15.09 -8.88 -1.88
N ASN A 81 15.30 -9.67 -0.83
CA ASN A 81 15.70 -11.08 -0.89
C ASN A 81 14.52 -12.07 -0.82
N ASP A 82 13.26 -11.60 -0.85
CA ASP A 82 12.10 -12.50 -0.87
C ASP A 82 12.11 -13.32 -2.18
N PRO A 83 12.11 -14.66 -2.12
CA PRO A 83 12.15 -15.51 -3.30
C PRO A 83 10.95 -15.32 -4.24
N LEU A 84 9.82 -14.85 -3.71
CA LEU A 84 8.61 -14.57 -4.47
C LEU A 84 8.47 -13.08 -4.84
N ARG A 85 9.48 -12.27 -4.60
CA ARG A 85 9.44 -10.82 -4.81
C ARG A 85 8.93 -10.43 -6.20
N ARG A 86 9.40 -11.12 -7.25
CA ARG A 86 8.95 -10.86 -8.62
C ARG A 86 7.44 -11.04 -8.76
N ARG A 87 6.89 -12.12 -8.20
CA ARG A 87 5.45 -12.42 -8.22
C ARG A 87 4.66 -11.43 -7.39
N LYS A 88 5.12 -11.16 -6.16
CA LYS A 88 4.49 -10.21 -5.24
C LYS A 88 4.51 -8.78 -5.77
N CYS A 89 5.55 -8.36 -6.49
CA CYS A 89 5.70 -7.01 -7.02
C CYS A 89 5.26 -6.83 -8.47
N ALA A 90 4.72 -7.88 -9.11
CA ALA A 90 4.22 -7.77 -10.50
C ALA A 90 3.01 -6.85 -10.64
N GLY A 91 2.15 -6.77 -9.61
CA GLY A 91 0.91 -5.98 -9.64
C GLY A 91 -0.19 -6.59 -10.52
N MET A 92 -0.05 -7.87 -10.89
CA MET A 92 -1.01 -8.62 -11.72
C MET A 92 -1.47 -9.89 -11.02
N ALA A 93 -0.61 -10.55 -10.26
CA ALA A 93 -0.94 -11.76 -9.53
C ALA A 93 -1.76 -11.40 -8.29
N ARG A 94 -2.95 -11.99 -8.18
CA ARG A 94 -3.84 -11.86 -7.03
C ARG A 94 -3.74 -13.11 -6.18
N ASP A 95 -3.93 -12.96 -4.88
CA ASP A 95 -4.09 -14.09 -3.99
C ASP A 95 -5.46 -14.76 -4.14
N SER A 96 -5.57 -15.96 -3.63
CA SER A 96 -6.80 -16.74 -3.60
C SER A 96 -6.89 -17.55 -2.32
N ARG A 97 -8.01 -18.24 -2.12
CA ARG A 97 -8.19 -19.15 -0.99
C ARG A 97 -7.11 -20.25 -0.93
N SER A 98 -6.62 -20.71 -2.09
CA SER A 98 -5.66 -21.79 -2.21
C SER A 98 -4.22 -21.35 -2.50
N ASP A 99 -4.00 -20.08 -2.83
CA ASP A 99 -2.67 -19.54 -3.16
C ASP A 99 -2.48 -18.15 -2.57
N SER A 100 -1.80 -18.09 -1.45
CA SER A 100 -1.39 -16.84 -0.79
C SER A 100 -0.03 -16.32 -1.24
N SER A 101 0.66 -17.02 -2.14
CA SER A 101 2.05 -16.69 -2.52
C SER A 101 2.26 -15.31 -3.11
N PRO A 102 1.30 -14.68 -3.83
CA PRO A 102 1.47 -13.30 -4.31
C PRO A 102 1.16 -12.23 -3.27
N ALA A 103 0.54 -12.60 -2.15
CA ALA A 103 0.10 -11.64 -1.14
C ALA A 103 1.25 -11.07 -0.30
N PHE A 104 1.02 -9.87 0.20
CA PHE A 104 1.81 -9.26 1.25
C PHE A 104 0.90 -8.51 2.21
N VAL A 105 0.77 -9.05 3.43
CA VAL A 105 -0.08 -8.54 4.50
C VAL A 105 0.81 -8.27 5.71
N VAL A 106 0.59 -7.17 6.39
CA VAL A 106 1.26 -6.81 7.64
C VAL A 106 0.24 -6.84 8.77
N ARG A 107 0.60 -7.54 9.84
CA ARG A 107 -0.14 -7.54 11.11
C ARG A 107 0.73 -6.93 12.20
N ASP A 108 0.15 -6.01 12.96
CA ASP A 108 0.78 -5.38 14.12
C ASP A 108 -0.23 -5.29 15.27
N GLY A 109 -0.15 -6.24 16.20
CA GLY A 109 -1.12 -6.39 17.28
C GLY A 109 -2.55 -6.63 16.74
N ASN A 110 -3.43 -5.69 17.02
CA ASN A 110 -4.83 -5.68 16.58
C ASN A 110 -5.07 -4.94 15.26
N TYR A 111 -4.02 -4.65 14.50
CA TYR A 111 -4.07 -3.95 13.23
C TYR A 111 -3.57 -4.83 12.09
N VAL A 112 -4.26 -4.78 10.95
CA VAL A 112 -3.87 -5.49 9.72
C VAL A 112 -3.92 -4.53 8.55
N SER A 113 -2.96 -4.64 7.65
CA SER A 113 -2.91 -3.90 6.39
C SER A 113 -2.43 -4.76 5.23
N ALA A 114 -2.84 -4.38 4.02
CA ALA A 114 -2.42 -4.99 2.77
C ALA A 114 -2.07 -3.91 1.74
N ARG A 115 -1.32 -4.28 0.70
CA ARG A 115 -0.83 -3.32 -0.28
C ARG A 115 -1.87 -2.89 -1.29
N TRP A 116 -2.68 -3.83 -1.78
CA TRP A 116 -3.59 -3.59 -2.89
C TRP A 116 -4.71 -4.64 -2.93
N PRO A 117 -5.75 -4.47 -3.78
CA PRO A 117 -6.87 -5.42 -3.86
C PRO A 117 -6.50 -6.86 -4.25
N GLY A 118 -5.29 -7.10 -4.73
CA GLY A 118 -4.79 -8.44 -5.02
C GLY A 118 -4.33 -9.23 -3.79
N ASP A 119 -4.29 -8.63 -2.61
CA ASP A 119 -3.92 -9.26 -1.34
C ASP A 119 -5.17 -9.56 -0.46
N THR A 120 -6.38 -9.52 -1.04
CA THR A 120 -7.66 -9.49 -0.31
C THR A 120 -7.94 -10.74 0.49
N HIS A 121 -7.66 -11.94 -0.04
CA HIS A 121 -7.90 -13.20 0.68
C HIS A 121 -7.02 -13.33 1.92
N SER A 122 -5.73 -13.08 1.76
CA SER A 122 -4.77 -13.12 2.87
C SER A 122 -5.07 -12.04 3.91
N PHE A 123 -5.46 -10.84 3.47
CA PHE A 123 -5.92 -9.78 4.36
C PHE A 123 -7.15 -10.22 5.17
N ALA A 124 -8.18 -10.78 4.50
CA ALA A 124 -9.40 -11.23 5.16
C ALA A 124 -9.12 -12.34 6.18
N GLN A 125 -8.25 -13.30 5.84
CA GLN A 125 -7.84 -14.36 6.77
C GLN A 125 -7.13 -13.79 8.00
N ALA A 126 -6.18 -12.87 7.80
CA ALA A 126 -5.49 -12.23 8.92
C ALA A 126 -6.42 -11.39 9.78
N PHE A 127 -7.40 -10.72 9.17
CA PHE A 127 -8.41 -9.94 9.89
C PHE A 127 -9.35 -10.82 10.71
N ILE A 128 -9.85 -11.93 10.14
CA ILE A 128 -10.69 -12.89 10.88
C ILE A 128 -9.96 -13.43 12.12
N GLN A 129 -8.67 -13.71 12.02
CA GLN A 129 -7.85 -14.15 13.15
C GLN A 129 -7.70 -13.11 14.27
N LEU A 130 -8.01 -11.84 14.00
CA LEU A 130 -8.05 -10.79 15.03
C LEU A 130 -9.40 -10.76 15.77
N LEU A 131 -10.44 -11.30 15.17
CA LEU A 131 -11.79 -11.26 15.74
C LEU A 131 -12.07 -12.44 16.66
N GLY A 132 -11.18 -13.43 16.73
CA GLY A 132 -11.31 -14.56 17.64
C GLY A 132 -11.26 -15.90 17.03
#